data_cb4769073b60a818890968bf45b932e4
#
_entry.id   cb4769073b60a818890968bf45b932e4
#
_cell.length_a   1.000
_cell.length_b   1.000
_cell.length_c   1.000
_cell.angle_alpha   90.00
_cell.angle_beta   90.00
_cell.angle_gamma   90.00
#
_symmetry.space_group_name_H-M   'P 1'
#
loop_
_entity.id
_entity.type
_entity.pdbx_description
1 polymer ?
#
loop_
_entity_poly.entity_id
_entity_poly.type
_entity_poly.pdbx_seq_one_letter_code
_entity_poly.pdbx_strand_id
1 'polypeptide(L)'
;MRRLVLTVSCVLALLAVTLGQNMLYWPDPTWRAPEAVSAKLNPLAQKPWAAAGGRKLFLRNCAECHDKNGNGLVKKHSADLQLPVVQQQSDGALYWKITNGNTGRGMPSFSKLPELERWQLVLFIRTLKPAS
;
A
#
# COMPACT_ATOMS: atom_id res chain seq x y z
N MET A 1 -15.79 -43.04 -7.29
CA MET A 1 -15.30 -42.15 -8.33
C MET A 1 -15.90 -40.72 -8.30
N ARG A 2 -17.21 -40.55 -8.07
CA ARG A 2 -17.84 -39.20 -8.02
C ARG A 2 -17.33 -38.27 -6.89
N ARG A 3 -16.94 -38.81 -5.73
CA ARG A 3 -16.46 -38.02 -4.59
C ARG A 3 -15.03 -37.50 -4.77
N LEU A 4 -14.19 -38.21 -5.54
CA LEU A 4 -12.80 -37.80 -5.81
C LEU A 4 -12.72 -36.61 -6.77
N VAL A 5 -13.63 -36.55 -7.74
CA VAL A 5 -13.67 -35.44 -8.72
C VAL A 5 -14.10 -34.13 -8.08
N LEU A 6 -15.04 -34.17 -7.11
CA LEU A 6 -15.48 -32.97 -6.37
C LEU A 6 -14.41 -32.39 -5.48
N THR A 7 -13.57 -33.23 -4.86
CA THR A 7 -12.47 -32.73 -3.99
C THR A 7 -11.34 -32.10 -4.79
N VAL A 8 -11.01 -32.67 -5.97
CA VAL A 8 -9.98 -32.09 -6.86
C VAL A 8 -10.46 -30.75 -7.43
N SER A 9 -11.73 -30.63 -7.78
CA SER A 9 -12.30 -29.36 -8.29
C SER A 9 -12.32 -28.25 -7.24
N CYS A 10 -12.60 -28.57 -5.96
CA CYS A 10 -12.53 -27.59 -4.86
C CYS A 10 -11.10 -27.12 -4.56
N VAL A 11 -10.13 -28.01 -4.63
CA VAL A 11 -8.71 -27.66 -4.39
C VAL A 11 -8.18 -26.77 -5.53
N LEU A 12 -8.55 -27.04 -6.77
CA LEU A 12 -8.20 -26.21 -7.92
C LEU A 12 -8.87 -24.82 -7.86
N ALA A 13 -10.11 -24.73 -7.36
CA ALA A 13 -10.80 -23.45 -7.18
C ALA A 13 -10.15 -22.59 -6.07
N LEU A 14 -9.66 -23.21 -5.00
CA LEU A 14 -8.95 -22.51 -3.93
C LEU A 14 -7.57 -21.97 -4.36
N LEU A 15 -6.88 -22.66 -5.28
CA LEU A 15 -5.62 -22.20 -5.86
C LEU A 15 -5.79 -21.03 -6.84
N ALA A 16 -6.95 -20.91 -7.49
CA ALA A 16 -7.23 -19.84 -8.44
C ALA A 16 -7.49 -18.46 -7.78
N VAL A 17 -7.86 -18.42 -6.49
CA VAL A 17 -8.18 -17.19 -5.77
C VAL A 17 -6.93 -16.42 -5.33
N THR A 18 -5.75 -17.03 -5.33
CA THR A 18 -4.49 -16.41 -4.88
C THR A 18 -3.70 -15.72 -5.98
N LEU A 19 -4.13 -15.76 -7.23
CA LEU A 19 -3.39 -15.23 -8.39
C LEU A 19 -3.64 -13.76 -8.72
N GLY A 20 -4.45 -13.05 -7.93
CA GLY A 20 -4.78 -11.63 -8.15
C GLY A 20 -3.80 -10.63 -7.54
N GLN A 21 -2.79 -11.08 -6.81
CA GLN A 21 -1.81 -10.20 -6.18
C GLN A 21 -0.70 -9.86 -7.17
N ASN A 22 -0.21 -8.62 -7.12
CA ASN A 22 0.92 -8.20 -7.97
C ASN A 22 2.21 -8.94 -7.54
N MET A 23 2.34 -10.20 -7.97
CA MET A 23 3.47 -11.07 -7.67
C MET A 23 4.80 -10.59 -8.30
N LEU A 24 4.75 -9.57 -9.16
CA LEU A 24 5.94 -9.01 -9.81
C LEU A 24 6.55 -7.85 -9.01
N TYR A 25 5.86 -7.38 -7.95
CA TYR A 25 6.44 -6.39 -7.07
C TYR A 25 7.37 -7.04 -6.06
N TRP A 26 8.65 -6.67 -6.10
CA TRP A 26 9.64 -7.10 -5.13
C TRP A 26 10.01 -5.91 -4.21
N PRO A 27 9.72 -6.00 -2.90
CA PRO A 27 10.09 -4.95 -1.97
C PRO A 27 11.59 -4.66 -1.98
N ASP A 28 11.97 -3.39 -1.89
CA ASP A 28 13.35 -2.98 -1.74
C ASP A 28 13.75 -3.11 -0.25
N PRO A 29 14.63 -4.07 0.10
CA PRO A 29 15.02 -4.30 1.49
C PRO A 29 15.86 -3.16 2.07
N THR A 30 16.44 -2.31 1.21
CA THR A 30 17.26 -1.17 1.62
C THR A 30 16.44 0.10 1.84
N TRP A 31 15.23 0.15 1.30
CA TRP A 31 14.34 1.31 1.41
C TRP A 31 13.57 1.29 2.74
N ARG A 32 14.31 1.59 3.81
CA ARG A 32 13.81 1.54 5.19
C ARG A 32 13.90 2.92 5.83
N ALA A 33 12.82 3.32 6.50
CA ALA A 33 12.82 4.53 7.30
C ALA A 33 13.77 4.36 8.51
N PRO A 34 14.51 5.42 8.88
CA PRO A 34 15.27 5.43 10.13
C PRO A 34 14.35 5.16 11.33
N GLU A 35 14.87 4.49 12.36
CA GLU A 35 14.08 4.07 13.52
C GLU A 35 13.37 5.25 14.20
N ALA A 36 14.08 6.36 14.42
CA ALA A 36 13.50 7.57 15.02
C ALA A 36 12.31 8.14 14.22
N VAL A 37 12.29 7.96 12.89
CA VAL A 37 11.17 8.39 12.05
C VAL A 37 10.07 7.35 12.05
N SER A 38 10.42 6.06 12.01
CA SER A 38 9.46 4.96 12.08
C SER A 38 8.63 4.98 13.35
N ALA A 39 9.19 5.46 14.45
CA ALA A 39 8.51 5.59 15.74
C ALA A 39 7.50 6.76 15.79
N LYS A 40 7.49 7.66 14.80
CA LYS A 40 6.56 8.79 14.80
C LYS A 40 5.12 8.32 14.66
N LEU A 41 4.26 8.85 15.52
CA LEU A 41 2.82 8.63 15.46
C LEU A 41 2.18 9.59 14.44
N ASN A 42 1.14 9.13 13.76
CA ASN A 42 0.38 10.00 12.89
C ASN A 42 -0.43 11.00 13.75
N PRO A 43 -0.20 12.31 13.62
CA PRO A 43 -0.92 13.32 14.40
C PRO A 43 -2.42 13.36 14.08
N LEU A 44 -2.83 12.71 12.97
CA LEU A 44 -4.24 12.62 12.54
C LEU A 44 -4.88 11.26 12.88
N ALA A 45 -4.20 10.37 13.63
CA ALA A 45 -4.68 9.01 13.91
C ALA A 45 -6.09 8.98 14.56
N GLN A 46 -6.41 9.99 15.38
CA GLN A 46 -7.73 10.13 16.01
C GLN A 46 -8.73 10.97 15.18
N LYS A 47 -8.42 11.25 13.93
CA LYS A 47 -9.22 12.07 13.02
C LYS A 47 -9.55 11.29 11.74
N PRO A 48 -10.35 10.22 11.80
CA PRO A 48 -10.59 9.32 10.67
C PRO A 48 -11.20 10.04 9.45
N TRP A 49 -11.94 11.13 9.66
CA TRP A 49 -12.46 11.98 8.60
C TRP A 49 -11.36 12.60 7.72
N ALA A 50 -10.13 12.76 8.22
CA ALA A 50 -9.01 13.29 7.45
C ALA A 50 -8.54 12.34 6.34
N ALA A 51 -8.91 11.07 6.39
CA ALA A 51 -8.66 10.10 5.32
C ALA A 51 -9.35 10.49 4.00
N ALA A 52 -10.47 11.21 4.04
CA ALA A 52 -11.13 11.72 2.84
C ALA A 52 -10.25 12.72 2.07
N GLY A 53 -9.52 13.58 2.79
CA GLY A 53 -8.49 14.46 2.20
C GLY A 53 -7.35 13.64 1.59
N GLY A 54 -6.88 12.65 2.32
CA GLY A 54 -5.85 11.71 1.85
C GLY A 54 -6.26 10.99 0.56
N ARG A 55 -7.53 10.57 0.45
CA ARG A 55 -8.06 9.96 -0.78
C ARG A 55 -7.96 10.90 -1.98
N LYS A 56 -8.33 12.17 -1.83
CA LYS A 56 -8.23 13.16 -2.91
C LYS A 56 -6.78 13.37 -3.35
N LEU A 57 -5.86 13.45 -2.39
CA LEU A 57 -4.43 13.57 -2.65
C LEU A 57 -3.88 12.33 -3.36
N PHE A 58 -4.28 11.15 -2.91
CA PHE A 58 -3.89 9.87 -3.49
C PHE A 58 -4.32 9.75 -4.96
N LEU A 59 -5.57 10.06 -5.26
CA LEU A 59 -6.09 9.99 -6.63
C LEU A 59 -5.33 10.93 -7.58
N ARG A 60 -4.89 12.09 -7.09
CA ARG A 60 -4.16 13.09 -7.88
C ARG A 60 -2.68 12.79 -8.04
N ASN A 61 -2.03 12.22 -7.03
CA ASN A 61 -0.58 12.12 -6.98
C ASN A 61 -0.04 10.69 -7.03
N CYS A 62 -0.84 9.69 -6.71
CA CYS A 62 -0.38 8.32 -6.48
C CYS A 62 -1.04 7.28 -7.39
N ALA A 63 -2.31 7.50 -7.75
CA ALA A 63 -3.14 6.51 -8.44
C ALA A 63 -2.63 6.16 -9.85
N GLU A 64 -1.89 7.05 -10.52
CA GLU A 64 -1.30 6.74 -11.82
C GLU A 64 -0.37 5.52 -11.76
N CYS A 65 0.33 5.35 -10.65
CA CYS A 65 1.23 4.22 -10.43
C CYS A 65 0.63 3.13 -9.54
N HIS A 66 -0.08 3.52 -8.47
CA HIS A 66 -0.60 2.58 -7.47
C HIS A 66 -2.03 2.09 -7.73
N ASP A 67 -2.65 2.50 -8.84
CA ASP A 67 -4.07 2.34 -9.11
C ASP A 67 -4.98 3.08 -8.10
N LYS A 68 -6.18 3.45 -8.55
CA LYS A 68 -7.16 4.19 -7.72
C LYS A 68 -7.58 3.46 -6.42
N ASN A 69 -7.47 2.14 -6.42
CA ASN A 69 -7.77 1.27 -5.27
C ASN A 69 -6.50 0.83 -4.50
N GLY A 70 -5.33 1.28 -4.93
CA GLY A 70 -4.06 0.93 -4.28
C GLY A 70 -3.54 -0.46 -4.60
N ASN A 71 -4.09 -1.16 -5.60
CA ASN A 71 -3.68 -2.53 -5.97
C ASN A 71 -2.27 -2.61 -6.59
N GLY A 72 -1.67 -1.48 -6.91
CA GLY A 72 -0.46 -1.43 -7.72
C GLY A 72 -0.71 -1.73 -9.20
N LEU A 73 0.24 -1.38 -10.03
CA LEU A 73 0.21 -1.67 -11.46
C LEU A 73 1.47 -2.45 -11.86
N VAL A 74 1.29 -3.64 -12.41
CA VAL A 74 2.39 -4.52 -12.86
C VAL A 74 3.33 -3.77 -13.81
N LYS A 75 2.78 -3.08 -14.80
CA LYS A 75 3.55 -2.29 -15.78
C LYS A 75 4.36 -1.13 -15.18
N LYS A 76 4.01 -0.70 -13.97
CA LYS A 76 4.69 0.38 -13.23
C LYS A 76 5.61 -0.18 -12.13
N HIS A 77 5.63 -1.50 -11.94
CA HIS A 77 6.35 -2.16 -10.84
C HIS A 77 6.04 -1.55 -9.47
N SER A 78 4.81 -1.06 -9.30
CA SER A 78 4.36 -0.39 -8.08
C SER A 78 3.74 -1.36 -7.09
N ALA A 79 3.94 -1.09 -5.80
CA ALA A 79 3.41 -1.93 -4.74
C ALA A 79 1.87 -1.94 -4.73
N ASP A 80 1.31 -3.12 -4.46
CA ASP A 80 -0.04 -3.25 -3.93
C ASP A 80 -0.03 -2.80 -2.46
N LEU A 81 -0.70 -1.68 -2.20
CA LEU A 81 -0.71 -1.04 -0.89
C LEU A 81 -1.63 -1.75 0.12
N GLN A 82 -2.41 -2.72 -0.32
CA GLN A 82 -3.29 -3.53 0.54
C GLN A 82 -2.53 -4.68 1.22
N LEU A 83 -1.37 -5.06 0.68
CA LEU A 83 -0.62 -6.22 1.16
C LEU A 83 -0.02 -6.02 2.57
N PRO A 84 0.13 -7.12 3.32
CA PRO A 84 0.75 -7.08 4.65
C PRO A 84 2.12 -6.41 4.68
N VAL A 85 2.94 -6.60 3.67
CA VAL A 85 4.27 -5.96 3.55
C VAL A 85 4.22 -4.44 3.61
N VAL A 86 3.10 -3.83 3.22
CA VAL A 86 2.86 -2.39 3.35
C VAL A 86 2.12 -2.09 4.64
N GLN A 87 1.01 -2.80 4.90
CA GLN A 87 0.09 -2.50 6.00
C GLN A 87 0.68 -2.75 7.40
N GLN A 88 1.70 -3.60 7.52
CA GLN A 88 2.41 -3.86 8.78
C GLN A 88 3.50 -2.83 9.09
N GLN A 89 3.86 -1.97 8.15
CA GLN A 89 4.80 -0.88 8.43
C GLN A 89 4.15 0.16 9.36
N SER A 90 4.97 0.84 10.17
CA SER A 90 4.47 1.94 11.01
C SER A 90 4.01 3.13 10.17
N ASP A 91 3.18 4.00 10.76
CA ASP A 91 2.74 5.23 10.11
C ASP A 91 3.93 6.15 9.79
N GLY A 92 4.90 6.23 10.71
CA GLY A 92 6.13 6.99 10.50
C GLY A 92 6.97 6.46 9.33
N ALA A 93 7.03 5.12 9.15
CA ALA A 93 7.73 4.52 8.03
C ALA A 93 7.03 4.83 6.68
N LEU A 94 5.71 4.74 6.62
CA LEU A 94 4.95 5.10 5.42
C LEU A 94 5.09 6.59 5.10
N TYR A 95 5.00 7.45 6.12
CA TYR A 95 5.20 8.88 5.98
C TYR A 95 6.60 9.20 5.41
N TRP A 96 7.65 8.55 5.92
CA TRP A 96 9.00 8.74 5.43
C TRP A 96 9.16 8.31 3.97
N LYS A 97 8.57 7.18 3.60
CA LYS A 97 8.60 6.66 2.23
C LYS A 97 7.88 7.58 1.25
N ILE A 98 6.75 8.14 1.62
CA ILE A 98 6.04 9.14 0.82
C ILE A 98 6.89 10.40 0.70
N THR A 99 7.47 10.87 1.79
CA THR A 99 8.29 12.09 1.81
C THR A 99 9.49 11.98 0.89
N ASN A 100 10.24 10.89 0.98
CA ASN A 100 11.53 10.74 0.29
C ASN A 100 11.38 10.09 -1.10
N GLY A 101 10.33 9.32 -1.31
CA GLY A 101 10.20 8.49 -2.51
C GLY A 101 11.26 7.39 -2.58
N ASN A 102 11.30 6.72 -3.71
CA ASN A 102 12.34 5.78 -4.12
C ASN A 102 12.63 6.03 -5.60
N THR A 103 13.40 7.09 -5.87
CA THR A 103 13.63 7.60 -7.25
C THR A 103 14.33 6.57 -8.11
N GLY A 104 15.23 5.77 -7.54
CA GLY A 104 15.90 4.67 -8.23
C GLY A 104 14.94 3.58 -8.73
N ARG A 105 13.73 3.49 -8.15
CA ARG A 105 12.65 2.58 -8.55
C ARG A 105 11.44 3.29 -9.15
N GLY A 106 11.55 4.57 -9.47
CA GLY A 106 10.55 5.36 -10.16
C GLY A 106 9.48 5.99 -9.26
N MET A 107 9.56 5.88 -7.93
CA MET A 107 8.66 6.59 -7.02
C MET A 107 9.24 7.98 -6.70
N PRO A 108 8.57 9.07 -7.08
CA PRO A 108 9.07 10.41 -6.80
C PRO A 108 8.97 10.77 -5.31
N SER A 109 9.75 11.76 -4.88
CA SER A 109 9.62 12.39 -3.57
C SER A 109 8.38 13.30 -3.54
N PHE A 110 7.61 13.21 -2.47
CA PHE A 110 6.48 14.10 -2.20
C PHE A 110 6.77 15.10 -1.07
N SER A 111 8.05 15.42 -0.83
CA SER A 111 8.48 16.37 0.22
C SER A 111 7.89 17.77 0.05
N LYS A 112 7.49 18.15 -1.17
CA LYS A 112 6.84 19.44 -1.47
C LYS A 112 5.38 19.51 -0.99
N LEU A 113 4.72 18.39 -0.75
CA LEU A 113 3.39 18.40 -0.14
C LEU A 113 3.51 18.85 1.33
N PRO A 114 2.56 19.66 1.83
CA PRO A 114 2.49 20.01 3.25
C PRO A 114 2.55 18.76 4.16
N GLU A 115 3.13 18.92 5.33
CA GLU A 115 3.32 17.81 6.26
C GLU A 115 2.00 17.09 6.59
N LEU A 116 0.95 17.84 6.90
CA LEU A 116 -0.36 17.26 7.22
C LEU A 116 -0.99 16.53 6.04
N GLU A 117 -0.75 16.96 4.81
CA GLU A 117 -1.25 16.26 3.62
C GLU A 117 -0.58 14.90 3.47
N ARG A 118 0.71 14.79 3.76
CA ARG A 118 1.43 13.51 3.76
C ARG A 118 0.89 12.57 4.86
N TRP A 119 0.54 13.10 6.03
CA TRP A 119 -0.12 12.32 7.08
C TRP A 119 -1.55 11.89 6.71
N GLN A 120 -2.29 12.73 5.99
CA GLN A 120 -3.60 12.34 5.42
C GLN A 120 -3.47 11.19 4.41
N LEU A 121 -2.42 11.19 3.58
CA LEU A 121 -2.13 10.08 2.67
C LEU A 121 -1.90 8.77 3.45
N VAL A 122 -1.14 8.81 4.54
CA VAL A 122 -0.94 7.62 5.40
C VAL A 122 -2.28 7.12 5.95
N LEU A 123 -3.15 7.99 6.45
CA LEU A 123 -4.49 7.59 6.91
C LEU A 123 -5.30 6.92 5.80
N PHE A 124 -5.28 7.49 4.60
CA PHE A 124 -6.00 6.88 3.48
C PHE A 124 -5.44 5.49 3.13
N ILE A 125 -4.11 5.34 3.08
CA ILE A 125 -3.47 4.04 2.81
C ILE A 125 -3.91 2.99 3.85
N ARG A 126 -4.11 3.36 5.11
CA ARG A 126 -4.65 2.45 6.13
C ARG A 126 -6.08 1.96 5.83
N THR A 127 -6.88 2.78 5.15
CA THR A 127 -8.24 2.37 4.74
C THR A 127 -8.24 1.33 3.62
N LEU A 128 -7.11 1.14 2.92
CA LEU A 128 -6.97 0.15 1.86
C LEU A 128 -6.76 -1.28 2.39
N LYS A 129 -6.47 -1.43 3.69
CA LYS A 129 -6.35 -2.76 4.30
C LYS A 129 -7.64 -3.56 4.07
N PRO A 130 -7.54 -4.80 3.53
CA PRO A 130 -8.72 -5.64 3.38
C PRO A 130 -9.44 -5.85 4.72
N ALA A 131 -10.76 -5.93 4.68
CA ALA A 131 -11.54 -6.34 5.85
C ALA A 131 -11.11 -7.75 6.27
N SER A 132 -10.78 -7.91 7.54
CA SER A 132 -10.45 -9.21 8.16
C SER A 132 -11.70 -10.05 8.39
#